data_9047865ecbbfc0db089eb34532badb8f
#
_entry.id   9047865ecbbfc0db089eb34532badb8f
#
_cell.length_a   1.000
_cell.length_b   1.000
_cell.length_c   1.000
_cell.angle_alpha   90.00
_cell.angle_beta   90.00
_cell.angle_gamma   90.00
#
_symmetry.space_group_name_H-M   'P 1'
#
loop_
_entity.id
_entity.type
_entity.pdbx_description
1 polymer ?
#
loop_
_entity_poly.entity_id
_entity_poly.type
_entity_poly.pdbx_seq_one_letter_code
_entity_poly.pdbx_strand_id
1 'polypeptide(L)'
;GYNNVEIPTTLKSSLTTKGEVDYSQKLQNLISEQLVGCGFNEILNNSLTAASYYEGSETYKNENLVYLMNPLSNDLNVMRQTLLFGGLESIQHNANRKNADLKFFEFGNCYFYNAEKKNPEKVLAAYAEEYHLGLWVTGKRVSNSWAHPDENSSVYELKAYVLNIFTRLGLNFGNVVFGNLTNDIYSTAISVHTRGGKLLATFGIISKKIQKAFDIDNEVYYAEINWKELMKAIKSAKVNFKELSKFPAVKRDLALLIDKNIQFAEIEKIAYETEKKLLKEVELFDVYEGKNLEPGKKSYAVSFLLQDESATLNDKQIDKIMSKLIANLENKLGAKLR
;
A
#
# COMPACT_ATOMS: atom_id res chain seq x y z
N GLY A 1 44.11 25.07 -27.18
CA GLY A 1 42.69 25.47 -27.22
C GLY A 1 41.82 24.38 -27.82
N TYR A 2 40.52 24.53 -27.87
CA TYR A 2 39.56 23.52 -28.34
C TYR A 2 39.83 23.05 -29.78
N ASN A 3 40.45 23.84 -30.62
CA ASN A 3 40.80 23.47 -32.00
C ASN A 3 41.93 22.42 -32.10
N ASN A 4 42.61 22.13 -30.98
CA ASN A 4 43.69 21.14 -30.92
C ASN A 4 43.23 19.83 -30.25
N VAL A 5 41.94 19.69 -29.96
CA VAL A 5 41.36 18.45 -29.42
C VAL A 5 41.10 17.49 -30.58
N GLU A 6 41.79 16.37 -30.60
CA GLU A 6 41.55 15.30 -31.56
C GLU A 6 40.15 14.72 -31.34
N ILE A 7 39.32 14.74 -32.38
CA ILE A 7 38.03 14.11 -32.37
C ILE A 7 38.20 12.61 -32.70
N PRO A 8 37.98 11.70 -31.76
CA PRO A 8 38.13 10.29 -32.06
C PRO A 8 37.07 9.84 -33.09
N THR A 9 37.51 9.15 -34.12
CA THR A 9 36.63 8.59 -35.16
C THR A 9 35.84 7.36 -34.69
N THR A 10 36.24 6.79 -33.55
CA THR A 10 35.60 5.59 -32.96
C THR A 10 35.38 5.80 -31.49
N LEU A 11 34.15 5.52 -31.01
CA LEU A 11 33.82 5.45 -29.60
C LEU A 11 33.75 3.98 -29.19
N LYS A 12 34.61 3.58 -28.24
CA LYS A 12 34.50 2.28 -27.62
C LYS A 12 33.67 2.42 -26.34
N SER A 13 32.48 1.88 -26.35
CA SER A 13 31.61 1.84 -25.17
C SER A 13 31.18 0.41 -24.86
N SER A 14 31.11 0.09 -23.58
CA SER A 14 30.51 -1.13 -23.08
C SER A 14 29.11 -0.81 -22.59
N LEU A 15 28.09 -1.28 -23.28
CA LEU A 15 26.70 -1.09 -22.87
C LEU A 15 26.21 -2.35 -22.15
N THR A 16 25.90 -2.23 -20.86
CA THR A 16 25.19 -3.24 -20.11
C THR A 16 23.71 -2.85 -20.02
N THR A 17 22.85 -3.62 -20.65
CA THR A 17 21.41 -3.36 -20.69
C THR A 17 20.61 -4.18 -19.65
N LYS A 18 21.29 -4.86 -18.73
CA LYS A 18 20.69 -5.82 -17.78
C LYS A 18 21.25 -5.70 -16.36
N GLY A 19 21.47 -4.47 -15.89
CA GLY A 19 21.86 -4.21 -14.50
C GLY A 19 20.65 -4.25 -13.55
N GLU A 20 20.92 -4.41 -12.25
CA GLU A 20 19.87 -4.32 -11.21
C GLU A 20 19.21 -2.92 -11.20
N VAL A 21 19.97 -1.88 -11.51
CA VAL A 21 19.48 -0.48 -11.61
C VAL A 21 18.50 -0.35 -12.77
N ASP A 22 18.85 -0.87 -13.96
CA ASP A 22 17.98 -0.83 -15.15
C ASP A 22 16.67 -1.57 -14.91
N TYR A 23 16.73 -2.71 -14.20
CA TYR A 23 15.56 -3.49 -13.84
C TYR A 23 14.66 -2.73 -12.86
N SER A 24 15.23 -2.11 -11.84
CA SER A 24 14.50 -1.28 -10.87
C SER A 24 13.81 -0.10 -11.56
N GLN A 25 14.53 0.61 -12.44
CA GLN A 25 13.98 1.74 -13.22
C GLN A 25 12.83 1.30 -14.13
N LYS A 26 12.97 0.14 -14.78
CA LYS A 26 11.90 -0.42 -15.63
C LYS A 26 10.63 -0.71 -14.82
N LEU A 27 10.78 -1.27 -13.63
CA LEU A 27 9.64 -1.56 -12.75
C LEU A 27 9.03 -0.28 -12.18
N GLN A 28 9.86 0.72 -11.85
CA GLN A 28 9.39 2.04 -11.46
C GLN A 28 8.52 2.66 -12.56
N ASN A 29 8.99 2.70 -13.80
CA ASN A 29 8.22 3.22 -14.93
C ASN A 29 6.91 2.45 -15.13
N LEU A 30 6.94 1.11 -15.01
CA LEU A 30 5.75 0.27 -15.12
C LEU A 30 4.67 0.63 -14.08
N ILE A 31 5.09 0.92 -12.86
CA ILE A 31 4.17 1.32 -11.78
C ILE A 31 3.73 2.77 -11.95
N SER A 32 4.63 3.67 -12.36
CA SER A 32 4.26 5.06 -12.68
C SER A 32 3.19 5.12 -13.77
N GLU A 33 3.35 4.37 -14.87
CA GLU A 33 2.34 4.28 -15.94
C GLU A 33 0.99 3.74 -15.43
N GLN A 34 1.02 2.73 -14.56
CA GLN A 34 -0.19 2.19 -13.94
C GLN A 34 -0.88 3.24 -13.06
N LEU A 35 -0.14 3.96 -12.22
CA LEU A 35 -0.69 5.00 -11.34
C LEU A 35 -1.27 6.17 -12.13
N VAL A 36 -0.56 6.65 -13.16
CA VAL A 36 -1.06 7.68 -14.08
C VAL A 36 -2.35 7.22 -14.77
N GLY A 37 -2.41 5.95 -15.21
CA GLY A 37 -3.63 5.34 -15.77
C GLY A 37 -4.80 5.27 -14.77
N CYS A 38 -4.53 5.30 -13.46
CA CYS A 38 -5.51 5.39 -12.37
C CYS A 38 -5.83 6.83 -11.95
N GLY A 39 -5.30 7.84 -12.64
CA GLY A 39 -5.56 9.25 -12.39
C GLY A 39 -4.66 9.90 -11.33
N PHE A 40 -3.52 9.27 -11.01
CA PHE A 40 -2.50 9.90 -10.18
C PHE A 40 -1.65 10.87 -10.98
N ASN A 41 -1.18 11.93 -10.31
CA ASN A 41 -0.17 12.83 -10.80
C ASN A 41 1.15 12.57 -10.05
N GLU A 42 2.24 12.47 -10.81
CA GLU A 42 3.57 12.39 -10.20
C GLU A 42 3.96 13.76 -9.64
N ILE A 43 4.47 13.76 -8.41
CA ILE A 43 5.05 14.94 -7.78
C ILE A 43 6.52 14.68 -7.47
N LEU A 44 7.29 15.74 -7.39
CA LEU A 44 8.70 15.70 -7.04
C LEU A 44 8.99 16.80 -6.03
N ASN A 45 9.09 16.41 -4.77
CA ASN A 45 9.38 17.32 -3.68
C ASN A 45 10.89 17.34 -3.34
N ASN A 46 11.33 18.42 -2.68
CA ASN A 46 12.70 18.55 -2.24
C ASN A 46 13.02 17.46 -1.19
N SER A 47 14.24 16.91 -1.25
CA SER A 47 14.76 16.02 -0.22
C SER A 47 15.11 16.77 1.08
N LEU A 48 15.25 18.09 1.02
CA LEU A 48 15.41 18.95 2.19
C LEU A 48 14.05 19.38 2.70
N THR A 49 13.90 19.42 4.02
CA THR A 49 12.65 19.73 4.70
C THR A 49 12.92 20.41 6.06
N ALA A 50 11.86 20.81 6.74
CA ALA A 50 11.96 21.45 8.05
C ALA A 50 12.07 20.41 9.19
N ALA A 51 13.03 20.59 10.09
CA ALA A 51 13.14 19.76 11.29
C ALA A 51 11.89 19.84 12.17
N SER A 52 11.16 20.96 12.13
CA SER A 52 9.92 21.17 12.90
C SER A 52 8.82 20.16 12.60
N TYR A 53 8.79 19.56 11.40
CA TYR A 53 7.83 18.51 11.07
C TYR A 53 8.03 17.23 11.88
N TYR A 54 9.21 17.03 12.44
CA TYR A 54 9.59 15.84 13.22
C TYR A 54 9.53 16.08 14.72
N GLU A 55 9.25 17.31 15.17
CA GLU A 55 9.16 17.65 16.59
C GLU A 55 8.01 16.91 17.27
N GLY A 56 8.35 16.15 18.31
CA GLY A 56 7.38 15.36 19.06
C GLY A 56 6.83 14.12 18.30
N SER A 57 7.43 13.72 17.17
CA SER A 57 7.11 12.48 16.52
C SER A 57 7.80 11.30 17.21
N GLU A 58 7.02 10.25 17.47
CA GLU A 58 7.52 8.98 18.00
C GLU A 58 8.01 8.06 16.89
N THR A 59 7.39 8.18 15.70
CA THR A 59 7.71 7.36 14.52
C THR A 59 8.96 7.85 13.81
N TYR A 60 9.04 9.14 13.54
CA TYR A 60 10.17 9.78 12.86
C TYR A 60 10.96 10.63 13.84
N LYS A 61 11.83 9.96 14.59
CA LYS A 61 12.55 10.60 15.69
C LYS A 61 13.53 11.67 15.23
N ASN A 62 13.53 12.78 15.94
CA ASN A 62 14.42 13.92 15.67
C ASN A 62 15.91 13.56 15.74
N GLU A 63 16.27 12.60 16.61
CA GLU A 63 17.64 12.07 16.76
C GLU A 63 18.17 11.33 15.54
N ASN A 64 17.26 10.85 14.66
CA ASN A 64 17.58 10.13 13.42
C ASN A 64 17.63 11.06 12.21
N LEU A 65 17.48 12.37 12.37
CA LEU A 65 17.54 13.34 11.29
C LEU A 65 18.99 13.54 10.81
N VAL A 66 19.12 13.71 9.51
CA VAL A 66 20.36 14.16 8.88
C VAL A 66 20.32 15.67 8.75
N TYR A 67 21.03 16.36 9.64
CA TYR A 67 21.12 17.82 9.67
C TYR A 67 22.13 18.35 8.66
N LEU A 68 21.78 19.44 7.99
CA LEU A 68 22.70 20.19 7.14
C LEU A 68 23.64 21.04 8.01
N MET A 69 24.91 21.10 7.63
CA MET A 69 25.89 21.91 8.32
C MET A 69 25.64 23.43 8.11
N ASN A 70 25.25 23.81 6.91
CA ASN A 70 24.99 25.21 6.53
C ASN A 70 23.66 25.29 5.76
N PRO A 71 22.49 25.21 6.41
CA PRO A 71 21.21 25.28 5.74
C PRO A 71 20.96 26.69 5.20
N LEU A 72 20.30 26.77 4.03
CA LEU A 72 19.93 28.06 3.41
C LEU A 72 18.79 28.75 4.17
N SER A 73 17.92 27.96 4.81
CA SER A 73 16.81 28.43 5.64
C SER A 73 16.47 27.40 6.72
N ASN A 74 15.70 27.80 7.73
CA ASN A 74 15.18 26.89 8.75
C ASN A 74 14.17 25.88 8.18
N ASP A 75 13.52 26.21 7.06
CA ASP A 75 12.53 25.35 6.39
C ASP A 75 13.19 24.23 5.57
N LEU A 76 14.50 24.32 5.35
CA LEU A 76 15.28 23.37 4.55
C LEU A 76 16.57 22.97 5.28
N ASN A 77 16.47 22.61 6.55
CA ASN A 77 17.62 22.40 7.43
C ASN A 77 17.96 20.93 7.70
N VAL A 78 17.09 19.99 7.27
CA VAL A 78 17.32 18.55 7.42
C VAL A 78 16.93 17.80 6.15
N MET A 79 17.44 16.58 6.02
CA MET A 79 16.99 15.65 4.99
C MET A 79 15.77 14.85 5.47
N ARG A 80 14.80 14.61 4.59
CA ARG A 80 13.54 13.95 4.91
C ARG A 80 13.72 12.48 5.30
N GLN A 81 13.02 12.04 6.37
CA GLN A 81 12.90 10.61 6.74
C GLN A 81 11.72 9.91 6.08
N THR A 82 10.78 10.65 5.51
CA THR A 82 9.57 10.16 4.85
C THR A 82 9.19 11.08 3.70
N LEU A 83 8.43 10.56 2.76
CA LEU A 83 7.84 11.35 1.67
C LEU A 83 6.58 12.12 2.12
N LEU A 84 6.00 11.75 3.27
CA LEU A 84 4.72 12.23 3.77
C LEU A 84 4.58 13.75 3.71
N PHE A 85 5.50 14.48 4.34
CA PHE A 85 5.35 15.92 4.58
C PHE A 85 5.40 16.74 3.29
N GLY A 86 6.29 16.41 2.36
CA GLY A 86 6.33 17.07 1.05
C GLY A 86 5.03 16.87 0.24
N GLY A 87 4.44 15.67 0.31
CA GLY A 87 3.13 15.44 -0.29
C GLY A 87 1.99 16.22 0.40
N LEU A 88 2.04 16.39 1.72
CA LEU A 88 1.07 17.23 2.45
C LEU A 88 1.20 18.71 2.07
N GLU A 89 2.43 19.24 1.91
CA GLU A 89 2.65 20.59 1.39
C GLU A 89 2.05 20.76 -0.01
N SER A 90 2.23 19.74 -0.87
CA SER A 90 1.66 19.73 -2.23
C SER A 90 0.12 19.71 -2.20
N ILE A 91 -0.49 18.95 -1.28
CA ILE A 91 -1.95 18.92 -1.08
C ILE A 91 -2.45 20.27 -0.60
N GLN A 92 -1.84 20.85 0.45
CA GLN A 92 -2.17 22.18 0.98
C GLN A 92 -2.11 23.25 -0.12
N HIS A 93 -1.01 23.24 -0.91
CA HIS A 93 -0.82 24.19 -2.00
C HIS A 93 -1.95 24.14 -3.03
N ASN A 94 -2.42 22.94 -3.39
CA ASN A 94 -3.51 22.74 -4.34
C ASN A 94 -4.87 23.04 -3.73
N ALA A 95 -5.12 22.62 -2.49
CA ALA A 95 -6.37 22.90 -1.76
C ALA A 95 -6.63 24.40 -1.63
N ASN A 96 -5.58 25.20 -1.32
CA ASN A 96 -5.65 26.65 -1.27
C ASN A 96 -6.02 27.29 -2.62
N ARG A 97 -5.90 26.54 -3.73
CA ARG A 97 -6.31 26.92 -5.08
C ARG A 97 -7.63 26.29 -5.53
N LYS A 98 -8.41 25.77 -4.54
CA LYS A 98 -9.70 25.11 -4.76
C LYS A 98 -9.61 23.82 -5.60
N ASN A 99 -8.44 23.18 -5.62
CA ASN A 99 -8.21 21.88 -6.20
C ASN A 99 -7.89 20.88 -5.06
N ALA A 100 -8.93 20.28 -4.48
CA ALA A 100 -8.81 19.46 -3.27
C ALA A 100 -9.00 17.96 -3.53
N ASP A 101 -9.43 17.57 -4.74
CA ASP A 101 -9.63 16.17 -5.14
C ASP A 101 -8.37 15.69 -5.83
N LEU A 102 -7.47 15.06 -5.07
CA LEU A 102 -6.09 14.82 -5.50
C LEU A 102 -5.67 13.37 -5.30
N LYS A 103 -4.92 12.87 -6.29
CA LYS A 103 -4.17 11.61 -6.22
C LYS A 103 -2.74 11.89 -6.65
N PHE A 104 -1.81 11.77 -5.72
CA PHE A 104 -0.39 12.02 -5.94
C PHE A 104 0.45 10.79 -5.67
N PHE A 105 1.55 10.64 -6.40
CA PHE A 105 2.60 9.70 -6.08
C PHE A 105 3.98 10.33 -6.26
N GLU A 106 4.94 9.85 -5.50
CA GLU A 106 6.34 10.25 -5.58
C GLU A 106 7.25 9.07 -5.33
N PHE A 107 8.23 8.87 -6.21
CA PHE A 107 9.40 8.06 -5.93
C PHE A 107 10.52 8.94 -5.42
N GLY A 108 11.07 8.62 -4.24
CA GLY A 108 12.11 9.46 -3.67
C GLY A 108 12.92 8.80 -2.58
N ASN A 109 14.09 9.36 -2.32
CA ASN A 109 14.97 8.92 -1.24
C ASN A 109 14.53 9.50 0.10
N CYS A 110 14.63 8.69 1.15
CA CYS A 110 14.49 9.02 2.55
C CYS A 110 15.82 8.76 3.25
N TYR A 111 16.18 9.59 4.23
CA TYR A 111 17.52 9.62 4.80
C TYR A 111 17.46 9.47 6.32
N PHE A 112 18.36 8.67 6.86
CA PHE A 112 18.39 8.34 8.28
C PHE A 112 19.80 8.44 8.84
N TYR A 113 19.91 8.96 10.04
CA TYR A 113 21.13 8.95 10.85
C TYR A 113 20.96 7.96 12.00
N ASN A 114 22.00 7.19 12.28
CA ASN A 114 22.05 6.29 13.42
C ASN A 114 23.39 6.49 14.16
N ALA A 115 23.32 7.12 15.31
CA ALA A 115 24.50 7.44 16.13
C ALA A 115 25.29 6.20 16.58
N GLU A 116 24.60 5.06 16.82
CA GLU A 116 25.24 3.82 17.24
C GLU A 116 26.16 3.21 16.18
N LYS A 117 25.89 3.52 14.90
CA LYS A 117 26.70 3.06 13.76
C LYS A 117 27.85 3.98 13.40
N LYS A 118 28.09 5.03 14.18
CA LYS A 118 29.17 5.98 13.94
C LYS A 118 30.53 5.27 14.03
N ASN A 119 31.29 5.37 12.95
CA ASN A 119 32.61 4.73 12.84
C ASN A 119 33.61 5.75 12.28
N PRO A 120 34.72 6.03 12.98
CA PRO A 120 35.74 6.99 12.53
C PRO A 120 36.39 6.60 11.19
N GLU A 121 36.53 5.29 10.94
CA GLU A 121 37.14 4.78 9.70
C GLU A 121 36.15 4.76 8.52
N LYS A 122 34.84 4.73 8.82
CA LYS A 122 33.76 4.70 7.83
C LYS A 122 32.72 5.78 8.14
N VAL A 123 33.04 7.01 7.79
CA VAL A 123 32.24 8.21 8.11
C VAL A 123 30.76 8.05 7.72
N LEU A 124 30.48 7.40 6.59
CA LEU A 124 29.11 7.19 6.12
C LEU A 124 28.37 6.00 6.76
N ALA A 125 29.02 5.24 7.66
CA ALA A 125 28.38 4.08 8.28
C ALA A 125 27.16 4.44 9.15
N ALA A 126 27.13 5.67 9.68
CA ALA A 126 26.01 6.19 10.48
C ALA A 126 24.82 6.66 9.63
N TYR A 127 24.96 6.74 8.32
CA TYR A 127 23.93 7.28 7.42
C TYR A 127 23.34 6.15 6.59
N ALA A 128 22.05 6.20 6.39
CA ALA A 128 21.32 5.28 5.52
C ALA A 128 20.43 6.05 4.56
N GLU A 129 20.31 5.54 3.35
CA GLU A 129 19.45 6.06 2.30
C GLU A 129 18.53 4.92 1.84
N GLU A 130 17.23 5.20 1.82
CA GLU A 130 16.20 4.25 1.39
C GLU A 130 15.33 4.89 0.31
N TYR A 131 15.04 4.13 -0.72
CA TYR A 131 14.20 4.57 -1.83
C TYR A 131 12.77 4.12 -1.61
N HIS A 132 11.83 5.07 -1.58
CA HIS A 132 10.44 4.84 -1.24
C HIS A 132 9.52 5.28 -2.38
N LEU A 133 8.31 4.73 -2.40
CA LEU A 133 7.16 5.21 -3.16
C LEU A 133 6.09 5.68 -2.17
N GLY A 134 5.75 6.96 -2.24
CA GLY A 134 4.64 7.56 -1.52
C GLY A 134 3.40 7.67 -2.40
N LEU A 135 2.22 7.41 -1.84
CA LEU A 135 0.92 7.62 -2.48
C LEU A 135 0.05 8.46 -1.55
N TRP A 136 -0.60 9.48 -2.10
CA TRP A 136 -1.57 10.32 -1.40
C TRP A 136 -2.88 10.35 -2.17
N VAL A 137 -3.98 10.16 -1.45
CA VAL A 137 -5.34 10.27 -1.98
C VAL A 137 -6.14 11.15 -1.03
N THR A 138 -6.87 12.14 -1.55
CA THR A 138 -7.72 13.02 -0.75
C THR A 138 -8.87 13.57 -1.57
N GLY A 139 -9.93 14.03 -0.89
CA GLY A 139 -11.10 14.63 -1.51
C GLY A 139 -12.05 13.60 -2.12
N LYS A 140 -12.63 13.90 -3.26
CA LYS A 140 -13.62 13.07 -3.94
C LYS A 140 -12.96 12.05 -4.86
N ARG A 141 -13.44 10.83 -4.80
CA ARG A 141 -13.14 9.79 -5.79
C ARG A 141 -13.89 10.03 -7.10
N VAL A 142 -15.17 10.40 -6.99
CA VAL A 142 -16.06 10.72 -8.12
C VAL A 142 -16.80 12.00 -7.80
N SER A 143 -16.71 12.97 -8.70
CA SER A 143 -17.48 14.22 -8.59
C SER A 143 -18.91 14.02 -9.08
N ASN A 144 -19.84 14.78 -8.52
CA ASN A 144 -21.25 14.77 -8.87
C ASN A 144 -21.48 14.98 -10.38
N SER A 145 -22.32 14.16 -10.95
CA SER A 145 -22.80 14.28 -12.32
C SER A 145 -24.27 13.88 -12.39
N TRP A 146 -24.90 14.05 -13.56
CA TRP A 146 -26.28 13.64 -13.76
C TRP A 146 -26.49 12.11 -13.57
N ALA A 147 -25.44 11.31 -13.76
CA ALA A 147 -25.49 9.87 -13.69
C ALA A 147 -24.98 9.29 -12.37
N HIS A 148 -24.30 10.11 -11.55
CA HIS A 148 -23.60 9.61 -10.36
C HIS A 148 -23.53 10.70 -9.27
N PRO A 149 -23.88 10.38 -8.01
CA PRO A 149 -23.66 11.28 -6.88
C PRO A 149 -22.16 11.42 -6.54
N ASP A 150 -21.83 12.42 -5.74
CA ASP A 150 -20.49 12.55 -5.15
C ASP A 150 -20.12 11.30 -4.36
N GLU A 151 -18.90 10.84 -4.55
CA GLU A 151 -18.30 9.77 -3.75
C GLU A 151 -16.94 10.22 -3.23
N ASN A 152 -16.76 10.19 -1.92
CA ASN A 152 -15.48 10.52 -1.30
C ASN A 152 -14.48 9.38 -1.48
N SER A 153 -13.21 9.74 -1.56
CA SER A 153 -12.11 8.79 -1.46
C SER A 153 -12.16 8.04 -0.12
N SER A 154 -11.53 6.88 -0.05
CA SER A 154 -11.52 6.05 1.13
C SER A 154 -10.19 5.32 1.32
N VAL A 155 -9.95 4.85 2.54
CA VAL A 155 -8.79 3.99 2.83
C VAL A 155 -8.82 2.68 2.02
N TYR A 156 -10.01 2.20 1.66
CA TYR A 156 -10.17 1.00 0.84
C TYR A 156 -9.71 1.22 -0.60
N GLU A 157 -9.95 2.42 -1.14
CA GLU A 157 -9.43 2.83 -2.44
C GLU A 157 -7.89 2.83 -2.43
N LEU A 158 -7.27 3.46 -1.42
CA LEU A 158 -5.82 3.45 -1.26
C LEU A 158 -5.27 2.02 -1.12
N LYS A 159 -5.93 1.19 -0.29
CA LYS A 159 -5.58 -0.24 -0.16
C LYS A 159 -5.58 -0.95 -1.51
N ALA A 160 -6.60 -0.72 -2.34
CA ALA A 160 -6.69 -1.33 -3.66
C ALA A 160 -5.51 -0.93 -4.55
N TYR A 161 -5.10 0.34 -4.55
CA TYR A 161 -3.91 0.78 -5.30
C TYR A 161 -2.63 0.09 -4.80
N VAL A 162 -2.41 0.02 -3.49
CA VAL A 162 -1.23 -0.68 -2.92
C VAL A 162 -1.21 -2.15 -3.31
N LEU A 163 -2.34 -2.85 -3.19
CA LEU A 163 -2.45 -4.26 -3.55
C LEU A 163 -2.28 -4.49 -5.07
N ASN A 164 -2.79 -3.60 -5.89
CA ASN A 164 -2.62 -3.66 -7.34
C ASN A 164 -1.15 -3.47 -7.76
N ILE A 165 -0.40 -2.58 -7.10
CA ILE A 165 1.05 -2.44 -7.30
C ILE A 165 1.74 -3.77 -6.99
N PHE A 166 1.44 -4.39 -5.85
CA PHE A 166 2.03 -5.66 -5.45
C PHE A 166 1.71 -6.77 -6.44
N THR A 167 0.45 -6.87 -6.86
CA THR A 167 0.01 -7.84 -7.87
C THR A 167 0.73 -7.61 -9.21
N ARG A 168 0.83 -6.37 -9.66
CA ARG A 168 1.52 -6.00 -10.90
C ARG A 168 2.99 -6.41 -10.92
N LEU A 169 3.63 -6.32 -9.77
CA LEU A 169 5.02 -6.72 -9.58
C LEU A 169 5.18 -8.23 -9.31
N GLY A 170 4.09 -9.00 -9.28
CA GLY A 170 4.10 -10.44 -9.07
C GLY A 170 4.33 -10.86 -7.61
N LEU A 171 4.05 -9.99 -6.65
CA LEU A 171 4.13 -10.35 -5.24
C LEU A 171 3.00 -11.32 -4.87
N ASN A 172 3.37 -12.47 -4.33
CA ASN A 172 2.42 -13.46 -3.85
C ASN A 172 1.95 -13.07 -2.44
N PHE A 173 0.66 -12.77 -2.29
CA PHE A 173 0.05 -12.41 -1.00
C PHE A 173 0.16 -13.51 0.06
N GLY A 174 0.28 -14.78 -0.35
CA GLY A 174 0.61 -15.86 0.57
C GLY A 174 1.98 -15.70 1.27
N ASN A 175 2.85 -14.82 0.77
CA ASN A 175 4.18 -14.55 1.33
C ASN A 175 4.26 -13.26 2.14
N VAL A 176 3.18 -12.56 2.31
CA VAL A 176 3.10 -11.34 3.12
C VAL A 176 2.18 -11.51 4.31
N VAL A 177 2.40 -10.67 5.32
CA VAL A 177 1.60 -10.61 6.54
C VAL A 177 1.11 -9.19 6.71
N PHE A 178 -0.20 -9.03 6.88
CA PHE A 178 -0.83 -7.77 7.22
C PHE A 178 -0.94 -7.65 8.73
N GLY A 179 -0.62 -6.47 9.26
CA GLY A 179 -0.72 -6.17 10.68
C GLY A 179 -1.38 -4.82 10.92
N ASN A 180 -2.08 -4.68 12.03
CA ASN A 180 -2.54 -3.38 12.48
C ASN A 180 -1.32 -2.53 12.89
N LEU A 181 -1.29 -1.27 12.48
CA LEU A 181 -0.25 -0.32 12.83
C LEU A 181 -0.87 0.80 13.67
N THR A 182 -0.31 1.01 14.85
CA THR A 182 -0.66 2.14 15.72
C THR A 182 0.58 2.99 15.93
N ASN A 183 0.53 4.25 15.53
CA ASN A 183 1.60 5.22 15.71
C ASN A 183 1.02 6.64 15.68
N ASP A 184 1.88 7.66 15.80
CA ASP A 184 1.50 9.08 15.82
C ASP A 184 1.15 9.65 14.44
N ILE A 185 1.49 8.95 13.35
CA ILE A 185 1.27 9.39 11.97
C ILE A 185 -0.15 9.14 11.51
N TYR A 186 -0.69 7.96 11.82
CA TYR A 186 -1.99 7.52 11.32
C TYR A 186 -3.03 7.47 12.45
N SER A 187 -4.27 7.79 12.13
CA SER A 187 -5.43 7.47 13.01
C SER A 187 -5.82 6.00 12.92
N THR A 188 -5.67 5.40 11.74
CA THR A 188 -5.87 3.98 11.49
C THR A 188 -4.94 3.57 10.36
N ALA A 189 -4.19 2.49 10.55
CA ALA A 189 -3.27 2.03 9.50
C ALA A 189 -3.03 0.52 9.53
N ILE A 190 -2.54 0.05 8.40
CA ILE A 190 -2.09 -1.32 8.17
C ILE A 190 -0.63 -1.29 7.77
N SER A 191 0.15 -2.22 8.32
CA SER A 191 1.51 -2.53 7.88
C SER A 191 1.52 -3.84 7.09
N VAL A 192 2.37 -3.89 6.08
CA VAL A 192 2.58 -5.09 5.26
C VAL A 192 4.03 -5.53 5.39
N HIS A 193 4.22 -6.76 5.81
CA HIS A 193 5.54 -7.34 6.03
C HIS A 193 5.74 -8.60 5.19
N THR A 194 6.99 -8.91 4.85
CA THR A 194 7.34 -10.26 4.39
C THR A 194 7.13 -11.25 5.54
N ARG A 195 7.03 -12.56 5.25
CA ARG A 195 7.04 -13.61 6.30
C ARG A 195 8.29 -13.57 7.18
N GLY A 196 9.38 -13.03 6.69
CA GLY A 196 10.62 -12.81 7.46
C GLY A 196 10.63 -11.52 8.29
N GLY A 197 9.49 -10.83 8.42
CA GLY A 197 9.33 -9.64 9.27
C GLY A 197 9.85 -8.32 8.68
N LYS A 198 10.28 -8.28 7.39
CA LYS A 198 10.69 -7.04 6.74
C LYS A 198 9.48 -6.22 6.33
N LEU A 199 9.45 -4.94 6.73
CA LEU A 199 8.41 -4.00 6.35
C LEU A 199 8.50 -3.70 4.85
N LEU A 200 7.39 -3.87 4.14
CA LEU A 200 7.25 -3.56 2.72
C LEU A 200 6.47 -2.26 2.50
N ALA A 201 5.40 -2.07 3.26
CA ALA A 201 4.55 -0.90 3.14
C ALA A 201 3.79 -0.61 4.43
N THR A 202 3.44 0.67 4.60
CA THR A 202 2.42 1.13 5.54
C THR A 202 1.39 1.94 4.80
N PHE A 203 0.12 1.84 5.16
CA PHE A 203 -0.92 2.70 4.58
C PHE A 203 -2.09 2.88 5.55
N GLY A 204 -2.73 4.04 5.46
CA GLY A 204 -3.82 4.37 6.35
C GLY A 204 -4.32 5.79 6.21
N ILE A 205 -5.06 6.23 7.20
CA ILE A 205 -5.64 7.57 7.32
C ILE A 205 -4.70 8.42 8.16
N ILE A 206 -4.22 9.54 7.65
CA ILE A 206 -3.35 10.47 8.39
C ILE A 206 -4.08 11.03 9.61
N SER A 207 -3.37 11.16 10.73
CA SER A 207 -3.94 11.67 11.97
C SER A 207 -4.42 13.12 11.83
N LYS A 208 -5.53 13.46 12.50
CA LYS A 208 -6.10 14.81 12.48
C LYS A 208 -5.12 15.87 13.00
N LYS A 209 -4.19 15.49 13.88
CA LYS A 209 -3.14 16.39 14.38
C LYS A 209 -2.24 16.85 13.24
N ILE A 210 -1.78 15.92 12.40
CA ILE A 210 -0.91 16.23 11.26
C ILE A 210 -1.68 17.00 10.20
N GLN A 211 -2.91 16.58 9.83
CA GLN A 211 -3.73 17.30 8.85
C GLN A 211 -3.93 18.77 9.23
N LYS A 212 -4.23 19.04 10.52
CA LYS A 212 -4.38 20.41 11.04
C LYS A 212 -3.09 21.22 11.00
N ALA A 213 -1.93 20.59 11.23
CA ALA A 213 -0.65 21.26 11.14
C ALA A 213 -0.32 21.75 9.72
N PHE A 214 -0.91 21.10 8.71
CA PHE A 214 -0.78 21.49 7.30
C PHE A 214 -2.03 22.21 6.76
N ASP A 215 -2.96 22.63 7.63
CA ASP A 215 -4.20 23.34 7.24
C ASP A 215 -5.00 22.58 6.15
N ILE A 216 -5.13 21.26 6.32
CA ILE A 216 -5.85 20.36 5.41
C ILE A 216 -7.14 19.90 6.07
N ASP A 217 -8.29 20.27 5.48
CA ASP A 217 -9.62 19.93 5.99
C ASP A 217 -10.07 18.51 5.61
N ASN A 218 -9.78 18.10 4.37
CA ASN A 218 -10.16 16.78 3.87
C ASN A 218 -9.33 15.68 4.51
N GLU A 219 -9.91 14.48 4.63
CA GLU A 219 -9.13 13.31 5.01
C GLU A 219 -8.05 13.02 3.97
N VAL A 220 -6.84 12.73 4.45
CA VAL A 220 -5.72 12.30 3.61
C VAL A 220 -5.43 10.84 3.89
N TYR A 221 -5.46 10.05 2.85
CA TYR A 221 -5.06 8.65 2.83
C TYR A 221 -3.65 8.57 2.26
N TYR A 222 -2.74 7.99 3.03
CA TYR A 222 -1.31 7.92 2.68
C TYR A 222 -0.81 6.49 2.74
N ALA A 223 -0.01 6.13 1.74
CA ALA A 223 0.77 4.90 1.73
C ALA A 223 2.24 5.21 1.47
N GLU A 224 3.11 4.50 2.17
CA GLU A 224 4.56 4.53 1.93
C GLU A 224 5.07 3.11 1.74
N ILE A 225 5.71 2.87 0.61
CA ILE A 225 6.24 1.57 0.20
C ILE A 225 7.75 1.67 0.16
N ASN A 226 8.44 0.82 0.93
CA ASN A 226 9.89 0.69 0.82
C ASN A 226 10.22 -0.05 -0.48
N TRP A 227 10.60 0.72 -1.50
CA TRP A 227 10.83 0.20 -2.85
C TRP A 227 11.99 -0.81 -2.88
N LYS A 228 13.06 -0.55 -2.13
CA LYS A 228 14.23 -1.44 -2.05
C LYS A 228 13.86 -2.80 -1.46
N GLU A 229 13.10 -2.84 -0.38
CA GLU A 229 12.67 -4.09 0.24
C GLU A 229 11.62 -4.81 -0.62
N LEU A 230 10.74 -4.07 -1.31
CA LEU A 230 9.81 -4.63 -2.27
C LEU A 230 10.55 -5.29 -3.45
N MET A 231 11.57 -4.64 -4.02
CA MET A 231 12.38 -5.22 -5.09
C MET A 231 13.08 -6.53 -4.65
N LYS A 232 13.54 -6.61 -3.41
CA LYS A 232 14.09 -7.86 -2.85
C LYS A 232 13.00 -8.94 -2.72
N ALA A 233 11.81 -8.58 -2.26
CA ALA A 233 10.70 -9.51 -2.06
C ALA A 233 10.21 -10.13 -3.38
N ILE A 234 10.25 -9.38 -4.47
CA ILE A 234 9.83 -9.85 -5.81
C ILE A 234 10.94 -10.49 -6.64
N LYS A 235 12.19 -10.51 -6.16
CA LYS A 235 13.35 -11.02 -6.93
C LYS A 235 13.16 -12.47 -7.43
N SER A 236 12.40 -13.27 -6.68
CA SER A 236 12.05 -14.66 -7.03
C SER A 236 10.67 -14.79 -7.69
N ALA A 237 9.96 -13.69 -7.87
CA ALA A 237 8.63 -13.72 -8.48
C ALA A 237 8.73 -14.11 -9.95
N LYS A 238 7.94 -15.12 -10.35
CA LYS A 238 7.82 -15.54 -11.74
C LYS A 238 6.40 -15.29 -12.19
N VAL A 239 6.24 -14.50 -13.22
CA VAL A 239 4.96 -14.36 -13.91
C VAL A 239 4.77 -15.60 -14.78
N ASN A 240 3.82 -16.44 -14.41
CA ASN A 240 3.45 -17.63 -15.17
C ASN A 240 2.12 -17.38 -15.87
N PHE A 241 2.12 -17.57 -17.17
CA PHE A 241 0.86 -17.61 -17.94
C PHE A 241 0.10 -18.88 -17.56
N LYS A 242 -1.20 -18.74 -17.29
CA LYS A 242 -2.12 -19.84 -17.10
C LYS A 242 -3.36 -19.59 -17.97
N GLU A 243 -3.76 -20.60 -18.73
CA GLU A 243 -5.00 -20.52 -19.48
C GLU A 243 -6.21 -20.33 -18.55
N LEU A 244 -7.18 -19.55 -19.00
CA LEU A 244 -8.45 -19.42 -18.28
C LEU A 244 -9.16 -20.77 -18.24
N SER A 245 -9.75 -21.08 -17.08
CA SER A 245 -10.55 -22.32 -16.96
C SER A 245 -11.71 -22.33 -17.94
N LYS A 246 -11.92 -23.44 -18.62
CA LYS A 246 -13.08 -23.69 -19.49
C LYS A 246 -14.32 -24.06 -18.68
N PHE A 247 -14.17 -24.39 -17.41
CA PHE A 247 -15.25 -24.80 -16.53
C PHE A 247 -15.80 -23.61 -15.74
N PRO A 248 -17.15 -23.48 -15.63
CA PRO A 248 -17.75 -22.33 -14.95
C PRO A 248 -17.44 -22.34 -13.44
N ALA A 249 -17.24 -21.16 -12.90
CA ALA A 249 -17.19 -20.96 -11.46
C ALA A 249 -18.62 -20.86 -10.89
N VAL A 250 -18.77 -21.27 -9.63
CA VAL A 250 -20.04 -21.21 -8.90
C VAL A 250 -19.87 -20.28 -7.70
N LYS A 251 -20.72 -19.27 -7.61
CA LYS A 251 -20.78 -18.32 -6.48
C LYS A 251 -21.83 -18.79 -5.47
N ARG A 252 -21.51 -18.78 -4.18
CA ARG A 252 -22.41 -19.09 -3.08
C ARG A 252 -22.25 -18.03 -1.99
N ASP A 253 -23.36 -17.52 -1.49
CA ASP A 253 -23.42 -16.44 -0.54
C ASP A 253 -23.87 -16.95 0.82
N LEU A 254 -23.30 -16.41 1.90
CA LEU A 254 -23.71 -16.63 3.27
C LEU A 254 -23.89 -15.29 3.99
N ALA A 255 -24.97 -15.14 4.71
CA ALA A 255 -25.16 -14.07 5.66
C ALA A 255 -24.73 -14.56 7.05
N LEU A 256 -23.64 -14.02 7.57
CA LEU A 256 -23.02 -14.42 8.83
C LEU A 256 -23.28 -13.38 9.92
N LEU A 257 -23.96 -13.77 10.97
CA LEU A 257 -24.07 -12.98 12.20
C LEU A 257 -22.88 -13.29 13.10
N ILE A 258 -22.05 -12.30 13.39
CA ILE A 258 -20.77 -12.42 14.11
C ILE A 258 -20.58 -11.31 15.13
N ASP A 259 -19.64 -11.48 16.05
CA ASP A 259 -19.24 -10.42 16.98
C ASP A 259 -18.57 -9.26 16.23
N LYS A 260 -18.79 -8.02 16.71
CA LYS A 260 -18.21 -6.81 16.10
C LYS A 260 -16.69 -6.85 15.99
N ASN A 261 -16.01 -7.53 16.92
CA ASN A 261 -14.55 -7.61 16.96
C ASN A 261 -13.95 -8.53 15.89
N ILE A 262 -14.75 -9.45 15.32
CA ILE A 262 -14.27 -10.38 14.30
C ILE A 262 -13.98 -9.63 13.01
N GLN A 263 -12.75 -9.77 12.51
CA GLN A 263 -12.33 -9.16 11.26
C GLN A 263 -12.64 -10.08 10.08
N PHE A 264 -12.89 -9.50 8.90
CA PHE A 264 -13.12 -10.27 7.67
C PHE A 264 -11.94 -11.20 7.33
N ALA A 265 -10.71 -10.77 7.60
CA ALA A 265 -9.51 -11.57 7.39
C ALA A 265 -9.52 -12.91 8.16
N GLU A 266 -10.22 -12.99 9.29
CA GLU A 266 -10.36 -14.25 10.06
C GLU A 266 -11.30 -15.22 9.32
N ILE A 267 -12.39 -14.70 8.76
CA ILE A 267 -13.32 -15.47 7.93
C ILE A 267 -12.60 -16.00 6.68
N GLU A 268 -11.91 -15.11 5.98
CA GLU A 268 -11.14 -15.43 4.78
C GLU A 268 -10.09 -16.52 5.07
N LYS A 269 -9.33 -16.39 6.14
CA LYS A 269 -8.35 -17.37 6.58
C LYS A 269 -8.98 -18.75 6.84
N ILE A 270 -10.08 -18.79 7.59
CA ILE A 270 -10.78 -20.06 7.89
C ILE A 270 -11.30 -20.68 6.60
N ALA A 271 -11.84 -19.88 5.69
CA ALA A 271 -12.36 -20.36 4.42
C ALA A 271 -11.27 -21.03 3.58
N TYR A 272 -10.13 -20.38 3.38
CA TYR A 272 -8.99 -20.96 2.64
C TYR A 272 -8.32 -22.13 3.35
N GLU A 273 -8.35 -22.19 4.70
CA GLU A 273 -7.90 -23.37 5.44
C GLU A 273 -8.85 -24.56 5.24
N THR A 274 -10.16 -24.29 5.11
CA THR A 274 -11.21 -25.31 4.97
C THR A 274 -11.22 -25.92 3.57
N GLU A 275 -11.08 -25.08 2.53
CA GLU A 275 -11.07 -25.51 1.13
C GLU A 275 -9.93 -24.82 0.35
N LYS A 276 -8.86 -25.59 0.10
CA LYS A 276 -7.62 -25.08 -0.49
C LYS A 276 -7.56 -25.13 -2.01
N LYS A 277 -8.37 -25.98 -2.64
CA LYS A 277 -8.27 -26.26 -4.08
C LYS A 277 -9.37 -25.59 -4.89
N LEU A 278 -10.59 -25.75 -4.43
CA LEU A 278 -11.78 -25.35 -5.18
C LEU A 278 -12.24 -23.93 -4.83
N LEU A 279 -11.91 -23.42 -3.64
CA LEU A 279 -12.19 -22.05 -3.27
C LEU A 279 -11.19 -21.12 -3.94
N LYS A 280 -11.68 -20.23 -4.82
CA LYS A 280 -10.86 -19.29 -5.57
C LYS A 280 -10.87 -17.90 -4.96
N GLU A 281 -12.00 -17.48 -4.42
CA GLU A 281 -12.17 -16.12 -3.91
C GLU A 281 -13.19 -16.12 -2.76
N VAL A 282 -12.95 -15.23 -1.79
CA VAL A 282 -13.86 -14.90 -0.69
C VAL A 282 -14.07 -13.40 -0.72
N GLU A 283 -15.31 -12.96 -0.91
CA GLU A 283 -15.64 -11.55 -1.07
C GLU A 283 -16.66 -11.12 0.01
N LEU A 284 -16.38 -9.98 0.64
CA LEU A 284 -17.34 -9.30 1.53
C LEU A 284 -18.09 -8.26 0.71
N PHE A 285 -19.36 -8.49 0.44
CA PHE A 285 -20.14 -7.60 -0.41
C PHE A 285 -21.17 -6.74 0.32
N ASP A 286 -21.49 -7.07 1.58
CA ASP A 286 -22.34 -6.23 2.42
C ASP A 286 -21.98 -6.34 3.91
N VAL A 287 -22.09 -5.21 4.63
CA VAL A 287 -21.86 -5.09 6.08
C VAL A 287 -23.06 -4.38 6.68
N TYR A 288 -23.79 -5.07 7.53
CA TYR A 288 -24.91 -4.49 8.24
C TYR A 288 -24.64 -4.39 9.75
N GLU A 289 -24.70 -3.17 10.26
CA GLU A 289 -24.66 -2.84 11.68
C GLU A 289 -25.88 -1.98 12.01
N GLY A 290 -26.96 -2.58 12.48
CA GLY A 290 -28.21 -1.87 12.68
C GLY A 290 -29.01 -2.35 13.90
N LYS A 291 -30.10 -1.61 14.19
CA LYS A 291 -30.95 -1.83 15.38
C LYS A 291 -31.63 -3.21 15.44
N ASN A 292 -31.66 -3.92 14.32
CA ASN A 292 -32.33 -5.24 14.23
C ASN A 292 -31.36 -6.41 14.54
N LEU A 293 -30.17 -6.12 15.04
CA LEU A 293 -29.19 -7.12 15.48
C LEU A 293 -29.05 -7.09 17.00
N GLU A 294 -28.64 -8.22 17.57
CA GLU A 294 -28.24 -8.30 18.98
C GLU A 294 -27.12 -7.29 19.28
N PRO A 295 -27.12 -6.64 20.45
CA PRO A 295 -26.06 -5.73 20.84
C PRO A 295 -24.68 -6.41 20.75
N GLY A 296 -23.70 -5.74 20.17
CA GLY A 296 -22.34 -6.28 20.00
C GLY A 296 -22.16 -7.19 18.78
N LYS A 297 -23.18 -7.36 17.95
CA LYS A 297 -23.13 -8.16 16.72
C LYS A 297 -23.15 -7.29 15.48
N LYS A 298 -22.63 -7.84 14.39
CA LYS A 298 -22.73 -7.34 13.02
C LYS A 298 -23.06 -8.49 12.06
N SER A 299 -23.60 -8.17 10.90
CA SER A 299 -23.84 -9.14 9.83
C SER A 299 -22.93 -8.87 8.66
N TYR A 300 -22.20 -9.90 8.23
CA TYR A 300 -21.42 -9.90 7.01
C TYR A 300 -22.12 -10.75 5.95
N ALA A 301 -22.31 -10.18 4.77
CA ALA A 301 -22.70 -10.94 3.58
C ALA A 301 -21.44 -11.29 2.79
N VAL A 302 -21.12 -12.57 2.75
CA VAL A 302 -19.87 -13.10 2.21
C VAL A 302 -20.17 -14.04 1.06
N SER A 303 -19.50 -13.81 -0.07
CA SER A 303 -19.53 -14.67 -1.26
C SER A 303 -18.30 -15.57 -1.29
N PHE A 304 -18.53 -16.82 -1.68
CA PHE A 304 -17.49 -17.83 -1.91
C PHE A 304 -17.52 -18.25 -3.37
N LEU A 305 -16.44 -17.99 -4.10
CA LEU A 305 -16.30 -18.41 -5.50
C LEU A 305 -15.59 -19.76 -5.56
N LEU A 306 -16.31 -20.77 -6.02
CA LEU A 306 -15.82 -22.14 -6.15
C LEU A 306 -15.60 -22.50 -7.62
N GLN A 307 -14.44 -23.06 -7.95
CA GLN A 307 -14.14 -23.51 -9.30
C GLN A 307 -13.16 -24.69 -9.29
N ASP A 308 -13.47 -25.71 -10.08
CA ASP A 308 -12.52 -26.75 -10.47
C ASP A 308 -11.97 -26.42 -11.87
N GLU A 309 -10.67 -26.51 -12.04
CA GLU A 309 -10.01 -26.24 -13.33
C GLU A 309 -10.08 -27.44 -14.29
N SER A 310 -10.45 -28.59 -13.78
CA SER A 310 -10.47 -29.86 -14.51
C SER A 310 -11.88 -30.36 -14.83
N ALA A 311 -12.91 -29.90 -14.13
CA ALA A 311 -14.29 -30.39 -14.29
C ALA A 311 -15.34 -29.38 -13.82
N THR A 312 -16.56 -29.50 -14.30
CA THR A 312 -17.70 -28.74 -13.75
C THR A 312 -18.09 -29.30 -12.39
N LEU A 313 -18.20 -28.40 -11.39
CA LEU A 313 -18.66 -28.75 -10.05
C LEU A 313 -20.12 -29.19 -10.08
N ASN A 314 -20.44 -30.24 -9.36
CA ASN A 314 -21.81 -30.67 -9.14
C ASN A 314 -22.37 -30.18 -7.82
N ASP A 315 -23.69 -30.10 -7.67
CA ASP A 315 -24.35 -29.56 -6.48
C ASP A 315 -23.96 -30.31 -5.20
N LYS A 316 -23.79 -31.62 -5.24
CA LYS A 316 -23.37 -32.40 -4.07
C LYS A 316 -21.98 -32.02 -3.56
N GLN A 317 -21.05 -31.71 -4.47
CA GLN A 317 -19.71 -31.26 -4.11
C GLN A 317 -19.79 -29.86 -3.48
N ILE A 318 -20.54 -28.96 -4.09
CA ILE A 318 -20.75 -27.59 -3.61
C ILE A 318 -21.36 -27.60 -2.21
N ASP A 319 -22.46 -28.34 -2.01
CA ASP A 319 -23.15 -28.43 -0.73
C ASP A 319 -22.25 -29.00 0.38
N LYS A 320 -21.41 -29.98 0.03
CA LYS A 320 -20.44 -30.54 0.98
C LYS A 320 -19.38 -29.52 1.39
N ILE A 321 -18.90 -28.70 0.46
CA ILE A 321 -17.92 -27.63 0.76
C ILE A 321 -18.59 -26.56 1.62
N MET A 322 -19.77 -26.09 1.23
CA MET A 322 -20.50 -25.07 1.97
C MET A 322 -20.84 -25.52 3.39
N SER A 323 -21.29 -26.77 3.57
CA SER A 323 -21.54 -27.32 4.90
C SER A 323 -20.29 -27.36 5.79
N LYS A 324 -19.11 -27.68 5.20
CA LYS A 324 -17.84 -27.64 5.96
C LYS A 324 -17.42 -26.19 6.30
N LEU A 325 -17.61 -25.25 5.37
CA LEU A 325 -17.33 -23.82 5.61
C LEU A 325 -18.19 -23.29 6.74
N ILE A 326 -19.49 -23.55 6.71
CA ILE A 326 -20.43 -23.13 7.75
C ILE A 326 -20.02 -23.71 9.10
N ALA A 327 -19.83 -25.03 9.20
CA ALA A 327 -19.43 -25.67 10.44
C ALA A 327 -18.12 -25.13 11.02
N ASN A 328 -17.11 -24.83 10.18
CA ASN A 328 -15.84 -24.28 10.64
C ASN A 328 -15.97 -22.81 11.08
N LEU A 329 -16.78 -22.01 10.41
CA LEU A 329 -17.05 -20.62 10.81
C LEU A 329 -17.85 -20.56 12.11
N GLU A 330 -18.84 -21.44 12.28
CA GLU A 330 -19.60 -21.58 13.53
C GLU A 330 -18.69 -22.00 14.69
N ASN A 331 -17.88 -23.04 14.50
CA ASN A 331 -17.03 -23.58 15.56
C ASN A 331 -15.89 -22.66 15.97
N LYS A 332 -15.25 -21.97 15.00
CA LYS A 332 -14.06 -21.12 15.26
C LYS A 332 -14.41 -19.68 15.65
N LEU A 333 -15.48 -19.13 15.10
CA LEU A 333 -15.87 -17.73 15.29
C LEU A 333 -17.21 -17.54 16.00
N GLY A 334 -17.94 -18.61 16.30
CA GLY A 334 -19.30 -18.51 16.83
C GLY A 334 -20.27 -17.84 15.85
N ALA A 335 -19.96 -17.87 14.55
CA ALA A 335 -20.82 -17.32 13.52
C ALA A 335 -22.16 -18.06 13.49
N LYS A 336 -23.25 -17.32 13.25
CA LYS A 336 -24.58 -17.90 13.02
C LYS A 336 -25.04 -17.52 11.64
N LEU A 337 -25.69 -18.42 10.93
CA LEU A 337 -26.38 -18.09 9.69
C LEU A 337 -27.60 -17.21 9.99
N ARG A 338 -27.81 -16.20 9.17
CA ARG A 338 -28.95 -15.28 9.26
C ARG A 338 -29.95 -15.55 8.15
#